data_38ccbdfac3ab192288f398ebbecd9e88
#
_entry.id   38ccbdfac3ab192288f398ebbecd9e88
#
_cell.length_a   1.000
_cell.length_b   1.000
_cell.length_c   1.000
_cell.angle_alpha   90.00
_cell.angle_beta   90.00
_cell.angle_gamma   90.00
#
_symmetry.space_group_name_H-M   'P 1'
#
loop_
_entity.id
_entity.type
_entity.pdbx_description
1 polymer ?
#
loop_
_entity_poly.entity_id
_entity_poly.type
_entity_poly.pdbx_seq_one_letter_code
_entity_poly.pdbx_strand_id
1 'polypeptide(L)'
;LKGFTQAFYDWIGGDLETTKAAIAMAAEEGVHVEVTTLVIPGKNDSAAEMAAEAEWLAGISAELPLHLSRYFPRYQSKIPMTPVETLQSLKHVAEARLRFVHLGNI
;
A
#
# COMPACT_ATOMS: atom_id res chain seq x y z
N LEU A 1 -1.98 3.53 5.20
CA LEU A 1 -2.73 2.45 4.52
C LEU A 1 -1.82 1.24 4.36
N LYS A 2 -1.97 0.25 5.21
CA LYS A 2 -1.07 -0.91 5.26
C LYS A 2 -1.40 -1.97 4.22
N GLY A 3 -2.64 -2.06 3.82
CA GLY A 3 -3.12 -2.97 2.80
C GLY A 3 -4.46 -2.48 2.28
N PHE A 4 -5.14 -3.29 1.46
CA PHE A 4 -6.38 -2.83 0.84
C PHE A 4 -7.48 -3.90 0.83
N THR A 5 -7.47 -4.79 1.83
CA THR A 5 -8.58 -5.72 2.09
C THR A 5 -8.91 -5.72 3.58
N GLN A 6 -10.17 -5.93 3.90
CA GLN A 6 -10.57 -6.05 5.30
C GLN A 6 -9.93 -7.29 5.94
N ALA A 7 -9.77 -8.37 5.18
CA ALA A 7 -9.09 -9.58 5.67
C ALA A 7 -7.66 -9.30 6.14
N PHE A 8 -6.92 -8.47 5.40
CA PHE A 8 -5.57 -8.07 5.81
C PHE A 8 -5.61 -7.28 7.12
N TYR A 9 -6.55 -6.31 7.23
CA TYR A 9 -6.68 -5.51 8.43
C TYR A 9 -7.15 -6.34 9.64
N ASP A 10 -7.99 -7.35 9.43
CA ASP A 10 -8.37 -8.27 10.49
C ASP A 10 -7.16 -9.02 11.02
N TRP A 11 -6.24 -9.39 10.12
CA TRP A 11 -5.02 -10.09 10.48
C TRP A 11 -4.06 -9.22 11.29
N ILE A 12 -3.91 -7.94 10.95
CA ILE A 12 -2.97 -7.02 11.64
C ILE A 12 -3.62 -6.22 12.77
N GLY A 13 -4.92 -6.33 12.96
CA GLY A 13 -5.65 -5.62 14.02
C GLY A 13 -5.97 -4.17 13.70
N GLY A 14 -6.64 -3.94 12.57
CA GLY A 14 -7.04 -2.60 12.17
C GLY A 14 -8.36 -2.61 11.40
N ASP A 15 -8.72 -1.49 10.80
CA ASP A 15 -9.93 -1.37 10.00
C ASP A 15 -9.67 -0.59 8.72
N LEU A 16 -9.92 -1.23 7.57
CA LEU A 16 -9.68 -0.64 6.26
C LEU A 16 -10.53 0.62 6.05
N GLU A 17 -11.81 0.56 6.33
CA GLU A 17 -12.71 1.69 6.07
C GLU A 17 -12.38 2.91 6.92
N THR A 18 -11.98 2.70 8.17
CA THR A 18 -11.52 3.79 9.04
C THR A 18 -10.26 4.44 8.48
N THR A 19 -9.32 3.64 8.03
CA THR A 19 -8.07 4.15 7.43
C THR A 19 -8.35 4.94 6.15
N LYS A 20 -9.22 4.41 5.28
CA LYS A 20 -9.61 5.10 4.04
C LYS A 20 -10.29 6.43 4.34
N ALA A 21 -11.20 6.46 5.32
CA ALA A 21 -11.90 7.68 5.70
C ALA A 21 -10.93 8.75 6.20
N ALA A 22 -9.93 8.36 6.99
CA ALA A 22 -8.92 9.30 7.50
C ALA A 22 -8.09 9.91 6.36
N ILE A 23 -7.68 9.10 5.38
CA ILE A 23 -6.92 9.57 4.22
C ILE A 23 -7.75 10.53 3.39
N ALA A 24 -9.00 10.17 3.09
CA ALA A 24 -9.90 11.00 2.30
C ALA A 24 -10.17 12.35 2.98
N MET A 25 -10.39 12.33 4.29
CA MET A 25 -10.64 13.54 5.08
C MET A 25 -9.42 14.47 5.07
N ALA A 26 -8.22 13.93 5.26
CA ALA A 26 -7.00 14.73 5.24
C ALA A 26 -6.80 15.38 3.87
N ALA A 27 -7.07 14.65 2.79
CA ALA A 27 -6.96 15.19 1.44
C ALA A 27 -7.98 16.31 1.18
N GLU A 28 -9.23 16.15 1.66
CA GLU A 28 -10.26 17.17 1.52
C GLU A 28 -9.89 18.47 2.25
N GLU A 29 -9.19 18.37 3.37
CA GLU A 29 -8.76 19.53 4.15
C GLU A 29 -7.53 20.23 3.55
N GLY A 30 -7.02 19.75 2.42
CA GLY A 30 -5.86 20.33 1.75
C GLY A 30 -4.54 19.97 2.40
N VAL A 31 -4.53 18.99 3.29
CA VAL A 31 -3.31 18.49 3.92
C VAL A 31 -2.52 17.67 2.89
N HIS A 32 -1.20 17.86 2.83
CA HIS A 32 -0.35 17.03 1.99
C HIS A 32 -0.37 15.59 2.54
N VAL A 33 -0.76 14.64 1.70
CA VAL A 33 -0.88 13.24 2.08
C VAL A 33 0.06 12.39 1.25
N GLU A 34 0.84 11.54 1.92
CA GLU A 34 1.59 10.46 1.28
C GLU A 34 1.19 9.16 1.97
N VAL A 35 1.15 8.07 1.21
CA VAL A 35 0.73 6.77 1.73
C VAL A 35 1.88 5.79 1.61
N THR A 36 2.12 5.03 2.67
CA THR A 36 3.11 3.95 2.67
C THR A 36 2.41 2.62 2.90
N THR A 37 2.68 1.65 2.03
CA THR A 37 2.19 0.28 2.17
C THR A 37 3.38 -0.66 2.35
N LEU A 38 3.39 -1.39 3.45
CA LEU A 38 4.39 -2.44 3.69
C LEU A 38 3.92 -3.72 2.98
N VAL A 39 4.65 -4.13 1.95
CA VAL A 39 4.27 -5.29 1.15
C VAL A 39 4.77 -6.57 1.81
N ILE A 40 3.84 -7.39 2.29
CA ILE A 40 4.13 -8.63 3.03
C ILE A 40 3.76 -9.84 2.17
N PRO A 41 4.72 -10.70 1.82
CA PRO A 41 4.45 -11.87 0.96
C PRO A 41 3.30 -12.74 1.47
N GLY A 42 2.38 -13.08 0.58
CA GLY A 42 1.24 -13.91 0.89
C GLY A 42 0.11 -13.21 1.65
N LYS A 43 0.28 -11.93 2.00
CA LYS A 43 -0.73 -11.19 2.77
C LYS A 43 -1.37 -10.05 1.97
N ASN A 44 -0.56 -9.22 1.33
CA ASN A 44 -1.07 -8.07 0.56
C ASN A 44 -0.28 -7.81 -0.71
N ASP A 45 0.35 -8.84 -1.26
CA ASP A 45 1.26 -8.71 -2.39
C ASP A 45 0.63 -9.02 -3.75
N SER A 46 -0.69 -9.14 -3.85
CA SER A 46 -1.34 -9.45 -5.12
C SER A 46 -1.44 -8.22 -6.02
N ALA A 47 -1.30 -8.45 -7.33
CA ALA A 47 -1.46 -7.39 -8.32
C ALA A 47 -2.86 -6.81 -8.31
N ALA A 48 -3.89 -7.66 -8.09
CA ALA A 48 -5.27 -7.21 -8.06
C ALA A 48 -5.54 -6.28 -6.89
N GLU A 49 -5.01 -6.58 -5.70
CA GLU A 49 -5.14 -5.72 -4.53
C GLU A 49 -4.42 -4.40 -4.75
N MET A 50 -3.21 -4.44 -5.30
CA MET A 50 -2.44 -3.22 -5.58
C MET A 50 -3.14 -2.34 -6.60
N ALA A 51 -3.73 -2.94 -7.64
CA ALA A 51 -4.49 -2.18 -8.64
C ALA A 51 -5.69 -1.48 -8.00
N ALA A 52 -6.40 -2.16 -7.10
CA ALA A 52 -7.55 -1.59 -6.40
C ALA A 52 -7.14 -0.46 -5.47
N GLU A 53 -6.04 -0.64 -4.73
CA GLU A 53 -5.50 0.40 -3.85
C GLU A 53 -5.10 1.64 -4.64
N ALA A 54 -4.34 1.45 -5.72
CA ALA A 54 -3.86 2.55 -6.56
C ALA A 54 -5.03 3.28 -7.22
N GLU A 55 -6.04 2.56 -7.69
CA GLU A 55 -7.22 3.16 -8.29
C GLU A 55 -7.99 4.02 -7.29
N TRP A 56 -8.15 3.52 -6.07
CA TRP A 56 -8.82 4.28 -5.02
C TRP A 56 -8.05 5.56 -4.67
N LEU A 57 -6.73 5.45 -4.51
CA LEU A 57 -5.88 6.62 -4.22
C LEU A 57 -5.91 7.63 -5.36
N ALA A 58 -5.87 7.17 -6.60
CA ALA A 58 -5.92 8.03 -7.78
C ALA A 58 -7.28 8.75 -7.89
N GLY A 59 -8.34 8.15 -7.36
CA GLY A 59 -9.65 8.79 -7.28
C GLY A 59 -9.65 10.02 -6.35
N ILE A 60 -8.74 10.05 -5.38
CA ILE A 60 -8.50 11.22 -4.53
C ILE A 60 -7.60 12.20 -5.27
N SER A 61 -6.43 11.74 -5.71
CA SER A 61 -5.49 12.51 -6.50
C SER A 61 -4.49 11.59 -7.19
N ALA A 62 -4.37 11.70 -8.51
CA ALA A 62 -3.38 10.93 -9.26
C ALA A 62 -1.93 11.33 -8.91
N GLU A 63 -1.76 12.47 -8.25
CA GLU A 63 -0.44 12.95 -7.81
C GLU A 63 -0.09 12.58 -6.37
N LEU A 64 -0.96 11.83 -5.68
CA LEU A 64 -0.72 11.37 -4.33
C LEU A 64 0.43 10.36 -4.33
N PRO A 65 1.55 10.63 -3.62
CA PRO A 65 2.67 9.70 -3.60
C PRO A 65 2.34 8.43 -2.84
N LEU A 66 2.66 7.28 -3.45
CA LEU A 66 2.55 5.97 -2.82
C LEU A 66 3.95 5.38 -2.66
N HIS A 67 4.27 4.98 -1.44
CA HIS A 67 5.53 4.32 -1.12
C HIS A 67 5.26 2.84 -0.84
N LEU A 68 5.94 1.97 -1.57
CA LEU A 68 5.88 0.52 -1.35
C LEU A 68 7.14 0.11 -0.61
N SER A 69 6.97 -0.27 0.65
CA SER A 69 8.10 -0.61 1.52
C SER A 69 8.32 -2.12 1.55
N ARG A 70 9.59 -2.51 1.51
CA ARG A 70 9.99 -3.91 1.57
C ARG A 70 9.86 -4.44 2.99
N TYR A 71 9.25 -5.62 3.14
CA TYR A 71 9.15 -6.31 4.40
C TYR A 71 10.40 -7.17 4.65
N PHE A 72 10.92 -7.11 5.87
CA PHE A 72 11.99 -7.99 6.34
C PHE A 72 11.48 -8.76 7.55
N PRO A 73 11.70 -10.09 7.61
CA PRO A 73 11.26 -10.87 8.76
C PRO A 73 11.96 -10.43 10.03
N ARG A 74 11.20 -10.35 11.11
CA ARG A 74 11.71 -10.05 12.44
C ARG A 74 11.62 -11.29 13.31
N TYR A 75 12.07 -11.18 14.54
CA TYR A 75 12.07 -12.28 15.49
C TYR A 75 10.74 -13.07 15.45
N GLN A 76 10.85 -14.39 15.30
CA GLN A 76 9.74 -15.35 15.21
C GLN A 76 8.84 -15.24 13.98
N SER A 77 9.09 -14.32 13.06
CA SER A 77 8.32 -14.29 11.82
C SER A 77 8.78 -15.40 10.88
N LYS A 78 7.81 -16.13 10.32
CA LYS A 78 8.06 -17.19 9.35
C LYS A 78 7.84 -16.72 7.91
N ILE A 79 7.36 -15.48 7.74
CA ILE A 79 7.13 -14.92 6.42
C ILE A 79 8.47 -14.46 5.85
N PRO A 80 8.85 -14.91 4.64
CA PRO A 80 10.13 -14.50 4.05
C PRO A 80 10.13 -13.03 3.64
N MET A 81 11.32 -12.47 3.49
CA MET A 81 11.53 -11.12 2.99
C MET A 81 10.88 -10.95 1.61
N THR A 82 10.28 -9.78 1.37
CA THR A 82 9.65 -9.47 0.09
C THR A 82 10.69 -9.49 -1.04
N PRO A 83 10.49 -10.28 -2.10
CA PRO A 83 11.39 -10.20 -3.26
C PRO A 83 11.34 -8.80 -3.90
N VAL A 84 12.49 -8.31 -4.34
CA VAL A 84 12.56 -7.01 -5.02
C VAL A 84 11.70 -7.03 -6.29
N GLU A 85 11.68 -8.16 -6.99
CA GLU A 85 10.87 -8.33 -8.20
C GLU A 85 9.37 -8.12 -7.91
N THR A 86 8.90 -8.58 -6.77
CA THR A 86 7.50 -8.34 -6.34
C THR A 86 7.24 -6.85 -6.21
N LEU A 87 8.13 -6.12 -5.54
CA LEU A 87 7.98 -4.68 -5.37
C LEU A 87 8.00 -3.96 -6.72
N GLN A 88 8.89 -4.35 -7.61
CA GLN A 88 8.99 -3.76 -8.95
C GLN A 88 7.71 -4.01 -9.77
N SER A 89 7.16 -5.23 -9.69
CA SER A 89 5.90 -5.57 -10.36
C SER A 89 4.74 -4.76 -9.82
N LEU A 90 4.63 -4.63 -8.50
CA LEU A 90 3.56 -3.85 -7.87
C LEU A 90 3.69 -2.37 -8.17
N LYS A 91 4.91 -1.85 -8.20
CA LYS A 91 5.16 -0.47 -8.62
C LYS A 91 4.64 -0.24 -10.04
N HIS A 92 4.92 -1.16 -10.95
CA HIS A 92 4.45 -1.05 -12.33
C HIS A 92 2.92 -1.05 -12.38
N VAL A 93 2.26 -1.90 -11.61
CA VAL A 93 0.80 -1.94 -11.52
C VAL A 93 0.25 -0.61 -11.01
N ALA A 94 0.83 -0.07 -9.93
CA ALA A 94 0.38 1.17 -9.33
C ALA A 94 0.62 2.38 -10.24
N GLU A 95 1.70 2.39 -11.00
CA GLU A 95 2.05 3.50 -11.91
C GLU A 95 1.06 3.65 -13.07
N ALA A 96 0.22 2.64 -13.33
CA ALA A 96 -0.85 2.77 -14.31
C ALA A 96 -1.94 3.76 -13.84
N ARG A 97 -1.99 4.06 -12.53
CA ARG A 97 -3.00 4.93 -11.93
C ARG A 97 -2.41 6.15 -11.24
N LEU A 98 -1.23 6.01 -10.62
CA LEU A 98 -0.59 7.04 -9.80
C LEU A 98 0.67 7.53 -10.47
N ARG A 99 0.92 8.83 -10.35
CA ARG A 99 2.09 9.47 -10.96
C ARG A 99 3.38 9.20 -10.19
N PHE A 100 3.29 9.10 -8.86
CA PHE A 100 4.46 8.95 -8.00
C PHE A 100 4.36 7.68 -7.17
N VAL A 101 5.15 6.67 -7.54
CA VAL A 101 5.25 5.42 -6.80
C VAL A 101 6.72 5.16 -6.52
N HIS A 102 7.07 5.04 -5.24
CA HIS A 102 8.45 4.87 -4.78
C HIS A 102 8.62 3.55 -4.06
N LEU A 103 9.79 2.92 -4.24
CA LEU A 103 10.15 1.74 -3.48
C LEU A 103 11.03 2.16 -2.31
N GLY A 104 10.75 1.60 -1.13
CA GLY A 104 11.51 1.89 0.07
C GLY A 104 12.05 0.64 0.73
N ASN A 105 13.10 0.84 1.53
CA ASN A 105 13.70 -0.21 2.35
C ASN A 105 14.30 -1.38 1.55
N ILE A 106 14.78 -1.10 0.35
CA ILE A 106 15.39 -2.11 -0.52
C ILE A 106 16.92 -2.02 -0.52
#